data_2437812a9e889262b12f0463de4b9220
#
_entry.id   2437812a9e889262b12f0463de4b9220
#
_cell.length_a   1.000
_cell.length_b   1.000
_cell.length_c   1.000
_cell.angle_alpha   90.00
_cell.angle_beta   90.00
_cell.angle_gamma   90.00
#
_symmetry.space_group_name_H-M   'P 1'
#
loop_
_entity.id
_entity.type
_entity.pdbx_description
1 polymer ?
#
loop_
_entity_poly.entity_id
_entity_poly.type
_entity_poly.pdbx_seq_one_letter_code
_entity_poly.pdbx_strand_id
1 'polypeptide(L)' 'MTALNEKKEIIQSIRQTMYHALEKHLQCQVYSTGMYKGINGFVESIHNGTVVIAGETEEGTPVKHVFRLSDIKRVSVFDR' A
#
# COMPACT_ATOMS: atom_id res chain seq x y z
N MET A 1 -25.50 -8.73 5.51
CA MET A 1 -24.17 -8.66 4.90
C MET A 1 -23.16 -9.43 5.73
N THR A 2 -22.31 -10.18 5.11
CA THR A 2 -21.34 -11.01 5.82
C THR A 2 -20.00 -10.27 5.98
N ALA A 3 -19.21 -10.66 6.98
CA ALA A 3 -17.87 -10.10 7.19
C ALA A 3 -16.96 -10.32 5.96
N LEU A 4 -17.20 -11.39 5.21
CA LEU A 4 -16.43 -11.69 4.00
C LEU A 4 -16.64 -10.62 2.92
N ASN A 5 -17.87 -10.13 2.75
CA ASN A 5 -18.16 -9.09 1.77
C ASN A 5 -17.49 -7.77 2.16
N GLU A 6 -17.52 -7.43 3.45
CA GLU A 6 -16.86 -6.24 3.95
C GLU A 6 -15.36 -6.29 3.70
N LYS A 7 -14.74 -7.45 3.93
CA LYS A 7 -13.32 -7.63 3.69
C LYS A 7 -12.98 -7.46 2.20
N LYS A 8 -13.79 -7.97 1.30
CA LYS A 8 -13.58 -7.80 -0.13
C LYS A 8 -13.67 -6.35 -0.55
N GLU A 9 -14.62 -5.60 0.00
CA GLU A 9 -14.77 -4.19 -0.28
C GLU A 9 -13.57 -3.38 0.17
N ILE A 10 -13.03 -3.70 1.34
CA ILE A 10 -11.83 -3.04 1.87
C ILE A 10 -10.63 -3.31 0.96
N ILE A 11 -10.43 -4.56 0.58
CA ILE A 11 -9.32 -4.93 -0.31
C ILE A 11 -9.42 -4.21 -1.65
N GLN A 12 -10.61 -4.14 -2.22
CA GLN A 12 -10.82 -3.47 -3.50
C GLN A 12 -10.57 -1.97 -3.40
N SER A 13 -10.99 -1.36 -2.31
CA SER A 13 -10.75 0.06 -2.07
C SER A 13 -9.26 0.35 -1.95
N ILE A 14 -8.52 -0.49 -1.24
CA ILE A 14 -7.07 -0.38 -1.12
C ILE A 14 -6.41 -0.53 -2.48
N ARG A 15 -6.85 -1.50 -3.28
CA ARG A 15 -6.33 -1.73 -4.63
C ARG A 15 -6.50 -0.50 -5.50
N GLN A 16 -7.67 0.10 -5.50
CA GLN A 16 -7.95 1.31 -6.29
C GLN A 16 -7.06 2.46 -5.86
N THR A 17 -6.88 2.64 -4.56
CA THR A 17 -6.01 3.69 -4.02
C THR A 17 -4.56 3.46 -4.44
N MET A 18 -4.10 2.21 -4.41
CA MET A 18 -2.74 1.87 -4.83
C MET A 18 -2.52 2.12 -6.32
N TYR A 19 -3.49 1.78 -7.17
CA TYR A 19 -3.39 2.05 -8.60
C TYR A 19 -3.37 3.54 -8.88
N HIS A 20 -4.15 4.32 -8.14
CA HIS A 20 -4.14 5.77 -8.27
C HIS A 20 -2.76 6.33 -7.94
N ALA A 21 -2.18 5.87 -6.83
CA ALA A 21 -0.84 6.30 -6.43
C ALA A 21 0.22 5.90 -7.47
N LEU A 22 0.09 4.72 -8.04
CA LEU A 22 1.01 4.24 -9.07
C LEU A 22 0.92 5.10 -10.33
N GLU A 23 -0.30 5.35 -10.81
CA GLU A 23 -0.53 6.14 -12.03
C GLU A 23 -0.03 7.57 -11.91
N LYS A 24 -0.27 8.18 -10.75
CA LYS A 24 0.05 9.59 -10.53
C LYS A 24 1.42 9.80 -9.91
N HIS A 25 2.16 8.74 -9.63
CA HIS A 25 3.48 8.82 -8.97
C HIS A 25 3.40 9.57 -7.65
N LEU A 26 2.40 9.25 -6.84
CA LEU A 26 2.17 9.90 -5.56
C LEU A 26 2.81 9.10 -4.44
N GLN A 27 3.34 9.81 -3.45
CA GLN A 27 3.85 9.17 -2.26
C GLN A 27 2.68 8.65 -1.43
N CYS A 28 2.86 7.49 -0.83
CA CYS A 28 1.85 6.91 0.02
C CYS A 28 2.44 6.40 1.31
N GLN A 29 1.57 6.22 2.30
CA GLN A 29 1.91 5.62 3.58
C GLN A 29 1.06 4.37 3.74
N VAL A 30 1.71 3.25 3.98
CA VAL A 30 1.07 1.93 4.01
C VAL A 30 1.20 1.34 5.40
N TYR A 31 0.08 0.85 5.93
CA TYR A 31 0.04 0.09 7.18
C TYR A 31 -0.40 -1.32 6.89
N SER A 32 0.41 -2.28 7.28
CA SER A 32 0.11 -3.70 7.15
C SER A 32 -0.17 -4.31 8.51
N THR A 33 -0.71 -5.53 8.51
CA THR A 33 -0.97 -6.27 9.73
C THR A 33 0.30 -6.43 10.56
N GLY A 34 0.24 -6.08 11.84
CA GLY A 34 1.37 -6.23 12.75
C GLY A 34 2.38 -5.09 12.74
N MET A 35 2.14 -4.05 11.97
CA MET A 35 3.06 -2.91 11.91
C MET A 35 2.66 -1.80 12.88
N TYR A 36 3.65 -1.26 13.58
CA TYR A 36 3.47 -0.11 14.46
C TYR A 36 3.49 1.20 13.69
N LYS A 37 4.38 1.29 12.73
CA LYS A 37 4.57 2.50 11.93
C LYS A 37 4.23 2.23 10.49
N GLY A 38 3.68 3.23 9.82
CA GLY A 38 3.47 3.14 8.40
C GLY A 38 4.79 3.22 7.63
N ILE A 39 4.78 2.68 6.44
CA ILE A 39 5.91 2.75 5.52
C ILE A 39 5.58 3.79 4.47
N ASN A 40 6.47 4.76 4.30
CA ASN A 40 6.31 5.80 3.29
C ASN A 40 7.10 5.43 2.04
N GLY A 41 6.49 5.64 0.89
CA GLY A 41 7.17 5.36 -0.36
C GLY A 41 6.25 5.54 -1.55
N PHE A 42 6.72 5.08 -2.70
CA PHE A 42 5.98 5.14 -3.95
C PHE A 42 5.64 3.73 -4.41
N VAL A 43 4.44 3.56 -4.92
CA VAL A 43 4.04 2.27 -5.48
C VAL A 43 4.85 2.04 -6.75
N GLU A 44 5.64 0.98 -6.76
CA GLU A 44 6.46 0.63 -7.91
C GLU A 44 5.71 -0.29 -8.86
N SER A 45 5.01 -1.27 -8.32
CA SER A 45 4.23 -2.21 -9.13
C SER A 45 3.13 -2.86 -8.31
N ILE A 46 2.10 -3.32 -9.02
CA ILE A 46 1.01 -4.10 -8.45
C ILE A 46 0.79 -5.26 -9.40
N HIS A 47 0.93 -6.49 -8.90
CA HIS A 47 0.80 -7.67 -9.73
C HIS A 47 0.30 -8.85 -8.90
N ASN A 48 -0.78 -9.49 -9.36
CA ASN A 48 -1.37 -10.68 -8.72
C ASN A 48 -1.60 -10.51 -7.22
N GLY A 49 -2.13 -9.35 -6.82
CA GLY A 49 -2.43 -9.06 -5.41
C GLY A 49 -1.21 -8.74 -4.57
N THR A 50 -0.06 -8.54 -5.19
CA THR A 50 1.19 -8.15 -4.52
C THR A 50 1.55 -6.74 -4.92
N VAL A 51 1.93 -5.94 -3.92
CA VAL A 51 2.31 -4.54 -4.10
C VAL A 51 3.76 -4.37 -3.69
N VAL A 52 4.54 -3.71 -4.54
CA VAL A 52 5.93 -3.35 -4.23
C VAL A 52 5.99 -1.85 -4.00
N ILE A 53 6.48 -1.45 -2.83
CA ILE A 53 6.63 -0.05 -2.44
C ILE A 53 8.12 0.29 -2.39
N ALA A 54 8.52 1.27 -3.16
CA ALA A 54 9.89 1.78 -3.14
C ALA A 54 10.00 2.88 -2.10
N GLY A 55 10.86 2.67 -1.11
CA GLY A 55 11.08 3.64 -0.04
C GLY A 55 12.54 3.78 0.29
N GLU A 56 12.83 4.38 1.43
CA GLU A 56 14.19 4.58 1.89
C GLU A 56 14.28 4.28 3.39
N THR A 57 15.44 3.84 3.83
CA THR A 57 15.75 3.72 5.26
C THR A 57 16.01 5.11 5.85
N GLU A 58 16.16 5.19 7.18
CA GLU A 58 16.47 6.45 7.84
C GLU A 58 17.80 7.03 7.34
N GLU A 59 18.69 6.16 6.85
CA GLU A 59 20.00 6.56 6.31
C GLU A 59 19.92 6.95 4.83
N GLY A 60 18.74 6.88 4.23
CA GLY A 60 18.58 7.23 2.83
C GLY A 60 18.87 6.10 1.85
N THR A 61 19.07 4.88 2.35
CA THR A 61 19.32 3.74 1.49
C THR A 61 18.03 3.27 0.85
N PRO A 62 17.97 3.12 -0.49
CA PRO A 62 16.77 2.64 -1.16
C PRO A 62 16.43 1.23 -0.73
N VAL A 63 15.15 0.99 -0.43
CA VAL A 63 14.64 -0.33 -0.06
C VAL A 63 13.33 -0.57 -0.78
N LYS A 64 12.97 -1.84 -0.94
CA LYS A 64 11.70 -2.24 -1.51
C LYS A 64 10.93 -3.05 -0.48
N HIS A 65 9.67 -2.68 -0.29
CA HIS A 65 8.78 -3.39 0.60
C HIS A 65 7.74 -4.12 -0.23
N VAL A 66 7.55 -5.40 0.06
CA VAL A 66 6.59 -6.23 -0.67
C VAL A 66 5.45 -6.60 0.26
N PHE A 67 4.24 -6.30 -0.15
CA PHE A 67 3.04 -6.60 0.62
C PHE A 67 2.02 -7.35 -0.21
N ARG A 68 1.24 -8.20 0.44
CA ARG A 68 0.01 -8.71 -0.15
C ARG A 68 -1.09 -7.70 0.11
N LEU A 69 -1.92 -7.43 -0.88
CA LEU A 69 -3.05 -6.52 -0.70
C LEU A 69 -3.92 -6.93 0.49
N SER A 70 -4.09 -8.23 0.69
CA SER A 70 -4.91 -8.75 1.80
C SER A 70 -4.32 -8.45 3.18
N ASP A 71 -3.04 -8.14 3.27
CA ASP A 71 -2.37 -7.83 4.54
C ASP A 71 -2.35 -6.34 4.84
N ILE A 72 -2.66 -5.49 3.85
CA ILE A 72 -2.66 -4.05 4.04
C ILE A 72 -3.94 -3.64 4.75
N LYS A 73 -3.78 -2.94 5.88
CA LYS A 73 -4.89 -2.45 6.68
C LYS A 73 -5.35 -1.08 6.23
N ARG A 74 -4.40 -0.22 5.88
CA ARG A 74 -4.70 1.16 5.53
C ARG A 74 -3.62 1.71 4.62
N VAL A 75 -4.04 2.55 3.70
CA VAL A 75 -3.12 3.30 2.84
C VAL A 75 -3.61 4.74 2.77
N SER A 76 -2.68 5.67 2.90
CA SER A 76 -2.94 7.10 2.73
C SER A 76 -2.08 7.59 1.58
N VAL A 77 -2.67 8.38 0.69
CA VAL A 77 -1.96 8.93 -0.45
C VAL A 77 -1.77 10.42 -0.20
N PHE A 78 -0.54 10.89 -0.38
CA PHE A 78 -0.22 12.30 -0.22
C PHE A 78 -0.41 12.99 -1.57
N ASP A 79 -1.60 13.53 -1.74
CA ASP A 79 -1.99 14.26 -2.95
C ASP A 79 -1.57 15.71 -2.79
N ARG A 80 -0.89 16.23 -3.80
CA ARG A 80 -0.46 17.63 -3.78
C ARG A 80 -1.41 18.51 -4.55
#